data_28a971c2a9001492879ee674ee970396
#
_entry.id   28a971c2a9001492879ee674ee970396
#
_cell.length_a   1.000
_cell.length_b   1.000
_cell.length_c   1.000
_cell.angle_alpha   90.00
_cell.angle_beta   90.00
_cell.angle_gamma   90.00
#
_symmetry.space_group_name_H-M   'P 1'
#
loop_
_entity.id
_entity.type
_entity.pdbx_description
1 polymer ?
#
loop_
_entity_poly.entity_id
_entity_poly.type
_entity_poly.pdbx_seq_one_letter_code
_entity_poly.pdbx_strand_id
1 'polypeptide(L)'
;MSDYFDQILKQAKQASLDMAKLTANDRSKILMNISGFLVARKQEILQANQLDVDRAKQKNLSAPMVNRLILTDTKIDQLAQDVEKIAQMADPLNQELEKWSNTTNGLQFSKVSVPIGVIGIIYESRPNVTIDAASLCLRSGNVSILRGGSECIETNRKLYECIQEALKDLQLNPYLVCFVEQTDRAYVQELLQAEGKVDVIIPRGGKSLIQTITDNSRVPTIKHLEGICHTIWDEGYPKEQAQSIIHNAKLRRPEICGATETLLIHSSHSAEDIAYVLDDLKSQGCEII
;
A
#
# COMPACT_ATOMS: atom_id res chain seq x y z
N MET A 1 -2.97 -19.82 18.90
CA MET A 1 -3.13 -18.35 18.77
C MET A 1 -2.89 -17.76 20.15
N SER A 2 -2.08 -16.72 20.27
CA SER A 2 -1.83 -16.04 21.54
C SER A 2 -3.09 -15.28 21.99
N ASP A 3 -3.33 -15.17 23.30
CA ASP A 3 -4.47 -14.41 23.82
C ASP A 3 -4.47 -12.95 23.33
N TYR A 4 -3.29 -12.34 23.25
CA TYR A 4 -3.11 -10.99 22.72
C TYR A 4 -3.63 -10.85 21.28
N PHE A 5 -3.25 -11.77 20.40
CA PHE A 5 -3.61 -11.68 18.99
C PHE A 5 -5.07 -12.04 18.74
N ASP A 6 -5.58 -13.02 19.49
CA ASP A 6 -7.01 -13.40 19.44
C ASP A 6 -7.92 -12.23 19.86
N GLN A 7 -7.47 -11.43 20.84
CA GLN A 7 -8.18 -10.23 21.23
C GLN A 7 -8.20 -9.18 20.12
N ILE A 8 -7.06 -8.92 19.43
CA ILE A 8 -7.00 -8.01 18.29
C ILE A 8 -8.00 -8.45 17.22
N LEU A 9 -8.00 -9.73 16.86
CA LEU A 9 -8.89 -10.27 15.83
C LEU A 9 -10.36 -10.12 16.18
N LYS A 10 -10.74 -10.38 17.44
CA LYS A 10 -12.12 -10.20 17.93
C LYS A 10 -12.55 -8.73 17.88
N GLN A 11 -11.69 -7.84 18.35
CA GLN A 11 -11.97 -6.41 18.36
C GLN A 11 -12.06 -5.84 16.94
N ALA A 12 -11.17 -6.24 16.04
CA ALA A 12 -11.22 -5.84 14.63
C ALA A 12 -12.53 -6.30 13.96
N LYS A 13 -12.95 -7.54 14.20
CA LYS A 13 -14.24 -8.05 13.66
C LYS A 13 -15.43 -7.30 14.23
N GLN A 14 -15.43 -6.97 15.52
CA GLN A 14 -16.47 -6.13 16.12
C GLN A 14 -16.47 -4.71 15.55
N ALA A 15 -15.27 -4.11 15.38
CA ALA A 15 -15.11 -2.77 14.81
C ALA A 15 -15.61 -2.68 13.36
N SER A 16 -15.61 -3.78 12.59
CA SER A 16 -16.17 -3.77 11.24
C SER A 16 -17.67 -3.46 11.20
N LEU A 17 -18.39 -3.79 12.27
CA LEU A 17 -19.81 -3.43 12.43
C LEU A 17 -19.98 -1.92 12.73
N ASP A 18 -19.02 -1.32 13.43
CA ASP A 18 -19.03 0.12 13.68
C ASP A 18 -18.62 0.88 12.41
N MET A 19 -17.63 0.38 11.68
CA MET A 19 -17.21 0.92 10.36
C MET A 19 -18.39 0.97 9.39
N ALA A 20 -19.23 -0.05 9.35
CA ALA A 20 -20.39 -0.12 8.46
C ALA A 20 -21.44 0.98 8.72
N LYS A 21 -21.42 1.61 9.90
CA LYS A 21 -22.33 2.72 10.26
C LYS A 21 -21.79 4.09 9.81
N LEU A 22 -20.50 4.17 9.48
CA LEU A 22 -19.85 5.44 9.11
C LEU A 22 -20.23 5.84 7.68
N THR A 23 -20.65 7.10 7.55
CA THR A 23 -20.93 7.70 6.24
C THR A 23 -19.63 8.00 5.46
N ALA A 24 -19.74 8.28 4.17
CA ALA A 24 -18.61 8.77 3.37
C ALA A 24 -17.94 10.02 3.98
N ASN A 25 -18.75 10.92 4.53
CA ASN A 25 -18.28 12.14 5.18
C ASN A 25 -17.51 11.84 6.48
N ASP A 26 -18.00 10.90 7.29
CA ASP A 26 -17.30 10.49 8.52
C ASP A 26 -15.93 9.89 8.20
N ARG A 27 -15.86 9.01 7.18
CA ARG A 27 -14.60 8.44 6.71
C ARG A 27 -13.64 9.51 6.17
N SER A 28 -14.16 10.51 5.44
CA SER A 28 -13.34 11.66 5.01
C SER A 28 -12.81 12.48 6.19
N LYS A 29 -13.62 12.73 7.21
CA LYS A 29 -13.19 13.45 8.43
C LYS A 29 -12.08 12.72 9.17
N ILE A 30 -12.14 11.40 9.28
CA ILE A 30 -11.07 10.60 9.89
C ILE A 30 -9.76 10.85 9.15
N LEU A 31 -9.77 10.79 7.82
CA LEU A 31 -8.58 10.99 6.99
C LEU A 31 -8.02 12.41 7.11
N MET A 32 -8.88 13.43 7.11
CA MET A 32 -8.46 14.82 7.32
C MET A 32 -7.80 15.01 8.69
N ASN A 33 -8.33 14.38 9.75
CA ASN A 33 -7.71 14.41 11.07
C ASN A 33 -6.36 13.68 11.07
N ILE A 34 -6.24 12.53 10.41
CA ILE A 34 -4.96 11.81 10.27
C ILE A 34 -3.93 12.73 9.61
N SER A 35 -4.28 13.39 8.50
CA SER A 35 -3.39 14.37 7.85
C SER A 35 -2.94 15.46 8.83
N GLY A 36 -3.87 16.04 9.59
CA GLY A 36 -3.57 17.05 10.60
C GLY A 36 -2.58 16.56 11.66
N PHE A 37 -2.77 15.36 12.20
CA PHE A 37 -1.86 14.78 13.19
C PHE A 37 -0.50 14.44 12.63
N LEU A 38 -0.40 14.00 11.37
CA LEU A 38 0.89 13.77 10.70
C LEU A 38 1.72 15.05 10.63
N VAL A 39 1.10 16.16 10.27
CA VAL A 39 1.77 17.47 10.22
C VAL A 39 2.13 17.96 11.63
N ALA A 40 1.19 17.88 12.58
CA ALA A 40 1.40 18.34 13.95
C ALA A 40 2.50 17.57 14.69
N ARG A 41 2.63 16.25 14.45
CA ARG A 41 3.61 15.39 15.12
C ARG A 41 4.81 15.05 14.25
N LYS A 42 5.05 15.81 13.18
CA LYS A 42 6.14 15.58 12.22
C LYS A 42 7.50 15.34 12.91
N GLN A 43 7.86 16.19 13.87
CA GLN A 43 9.17 16.09 14.54
C GLN A 43 9.29 14.80 15.36
N GLU A 44 8.24 14.35 16.02
CA GLU A 44 8.25 13.09 16.75
C GLU A 44 8.38 11.89 15.79
N ILE A 45 7.73 11.95 14.64
CA ILE A 45 7.85 10.92 13.60
C ILE A 45 9.27 10.85 13.06
N LEU A 46 9.90 12.00 12.78
CA LEU A 46 11.29 12.07 12.32
C LEU A 46 12.26 11.54 13.35
N GLN A 47 12.07 11.85 14.63
CA GLN A 47 12.89 11.31 15.72
C GLN A 47 12.78 9.78 15.81
N ALA A 48 11.56 9.24 15.76
CA ALA A 48 11.34 7.79 15.73
C ALA A 48 11.97 7.14 14.49
N ASN A 49 11.87 7.80 13.34
CA ASN A 49 12.49 7.32 12.10
C ASN A 49 14.01 7.30 12.19
N GLN A 50 14.62 8.30 12.80
CA GLN A 50 16.07 8.33 12.99
C GLN A 50 16.55 7.13 13.83
N LEU A 51 15.81 6.75 14.89
CA LEU A 51 16.14 5.56 15.70
C LEU A 51 16.12 4.26 14.87
N ASP A 52 15.13 4.10 13.99
CA ASP A 52 15.04 2.93 13.11
C ASP A 52 16.18 2.92 12.08
N VAL A 53 16.50 4.07 11.47
CA VAL A 53 17.59 4.22 10.50
C VAL A 53 18.96 3.92 11.15
N ASP A 54 19.22 4.41 12.35
CA ASP A 54 20.46 4.16 13.07
C ASP A 54 20.60 2.68 13.44
N ARG A 55 19.52 2.07 13.91
CA ARG A 55 19.47 0.62 14.17
C ARG A 55 19.72 -0.21 12.92
N ALA A 56 19.15 0.20 11.77
CA ALA A 56 19.37 -0.45 10.48
C ALA A 56 20.82 -0.38 10.02
N LYS A 57 21.47 0.78 10.18
CA LYS A 57 22.91 0.98 9.89
C LYS A 57 23.79 0.12 10.81
N GLN A 58 23.49 0.08 12.11
CA GLN A 58 24.23 -0.75 13.08
C GLN A 58 24.13 -2.25 12.75
N LYS A 59 23.00 -2.70 12.18
CA LYS A 59 22.79 -4.07 11.72
C LYS A 59 23.38 -4.34 10.32
N ASN A 60 24.11 -3.37 9.74
CA ASN A 60 24.68 -3.47 8.40
C ASN A 60 23.68 -3.84 7.30
N LEU A 61 22.44 -3.32 7.36
CA LEU A 61 21.49 -3.50 6.27
C LEU A 61 22.02 -2.82 5.02
N SER A 62 21.69 -3.37 3.85
CA SER A 62 22.12 -2.81 2.56
C SER A 62 21.62 -1.37 2.37
N ALA A 63 22.39 -0.56 1.65
CA ALA A 63 22.03 0.84 1.38
C ALA A 63 20.62 1.01 0.78
N PRO A 64 20.17 0.18 -0.18
CA PRO A 64 18.79 0.24 -0.66
C PRO A 64 17.74 -0.02 0.41
N MET A 65 17.99 -0.93 1.37
CA MET A 65 17.08 -1.18 2.48
C MET A 65 17.00 0.01 3.43
N VAL A 66 18.16 0.57 3.81
CA VAL A 66 18.22 1.78 4.65
C VAL A 66 17.49 2.95 3.99
N ASN A 67 17.72 3.18 2.69
CA ASN A 67 17.08 4.28 1.95
C ASN A 67 15.54 4.17 1.91
N ARG A 68 15.00 2.94 1.93
CA ARG A 68 13.55 2.71 2.00
C ARG A 68 12.93 3.08 3.35
N LEU A 69 13.72 3.05 4.43
CA LEU A 69 13.26 3.41 5.78
C LEU A 69 13.18 4.92 5.97
N ILE A 70 14.02 5.69 5.28
CA ILE A 70 14.20 7.12 5.54
C ILE A 70 12.94 7.91 5.20
N LEU A 71 12.38 8.58 6.20
CA LEU A 71 11.40 9.66 6.06
C LEU A 71 12.13 11.01 6.19
N THR A 72 11.67 11.99 5.42
CA THR A 72 12.12 13.39 5.50
C THR A 72 10.91 14.28 5.78
N ASP A 73 11.13 15.52 6.17
CA ASP A 73 10.06 16.53 6.32
C ASP A 73 9.14 16.54 5.09
N THR A 74 9.74 16.62 3.90
CA THR A 74 9.02 16.64 2.63
C THR A 74 8.20 15.37 2.39
N LYS A 75 8.72 14.19 2.77
CA LYS A 75 8.00 12.92 2.63
C LYS A 75 6.79 12.85 3.57
N ILE A 76 6.90 13.40 4.78
CA ILE A 76 5.76 13.44 5.72
C ILE A 76 4.70 14.42 5.23
N ASP A 77 5.10 15.59 4.72
CA ASP A 77 4.16 16.55 4.11
C ASP A 77 3.46 15.93 2.91
N GLN A 78 4.19 15.23 2.06
CA GLN A 78 3.60 14.53 0.92
C GLN A 78 2.63 13.43 1.37
N LEU A 79 2.98 12.67 2.42
CA LEU A 79 2.12 11.64 2.99
C LEU A 79 0.81 12.23 3.51
N ALA A 80 0.87 13.37 4.22
CA ALA A 80 -0.30 14.09 4.69
C ALA A 80 -1.20 14.55 3.52
N GLN A 81 -0.60 15.14 2.49
CA GLN A 81 -1.33 15.55 1.28
C GLN A 81 -1.95 14.36 0.53
N ASP A 82 -1.29 13.22 0.49
CA ASP A 82 -1.83 12.01 -0.17
C ASP A 82 -3.02 11.46 0.62
N VAL A 83 -3.00 11.51 1.95
CA VAL A 83 -4.17 11.20 2.80
C VAL A 83 -5.34 12.15 2.51
N GLU A 84 -5.09 13.46 2.35
CA GLU A 84 -6.13 14.44 1.98
C GLU A 84 -6.73 14.14 0.60
N LYS A 85 -5.90 13.77 -0.38
CA LYS A 85 -6.39 13.34 -1.69
C LYS A 85 -7.29 12.12 -1.59
N ILE A 86 -6.90 11.11 -0.78
CA ILE A 86 -7.73 9.93 -0.52
C ILE A 86 -9.06 10.33 0.13
N ALA A 87 -9.06 11.28 1.08
CA ALA A 87 -10.27 11.79 1.71
C ALA A 87 -11.25 12.42 0.71
N GLN A 88 -10.73 13.05 -0.35
CA GLN A 88 -11.51 13.73 -1.40
C GLN A 88 -11.95 12.81 -2.55
N MET A 89 -11.44 11.58 -2.62
CA MET A 89 -11.86 10.62 -3.66
C MET A 89 -13.36 10.35 -3.57
N ALA A 90 -13.97 10.00 -4.71
CA ALA A 90 -15.34 9.51 -4.74
C ALA A 90 -15.52 8.32 -3.79
N ASP A 91 -16.66 8.23 -3.12
CA ASP A 91 -16.96 7.10 -2.24
C ASP A 91 -17.06 5.82 -3.08
N PRO A 92 -16.24 4.79 -2.81
CA PRO A 92 -16.32 3.54 -3.55
C PRO A 92 -17.49 2.64 -3.12
N LEU A 93 -18.21 3.00 -2.05
CA LEU A 93 -19.28 2.18 -1.49
C LEU A 93 -20.65 2.59 -2.02
N ASN A 94 -21.57 1.64 -1.99
CA ASN A 94 -22.96 1.82 -2.42
C ASN A 94 -23.11 2.31 -3.87
N GLN A 95 -22.10 2.06 -4.71
CA GLN A 95 -22.20 2.32 -6.14
C GLN A 95 -23.03 1.24 -6.81
N GLU A 96 -24.07 1.62 -7.54
CA GLU A 96 -24.83 0.68 -8.36
C GLU A 96 -23.98 0.28 -9.58
N LEU A 97 -23.49 -0.94 -9.59
CA LEU A 97 -22.61 -1.47 -10.64
C LEU A 97 -23.41 -2.03 -11.81
N GLU A 98 -24.53 -2.69 -11.51
CA GLU A 98 -25.44 -3.31 -12.47
C GLU A 98 -26.86 -3.27 -11.93
N LYS A 99 -27.84 -3.16 -12.82
CA LYS A 99 -29.26 -3.25 -12.50
C LYS A 99 -30.00 -4.05 -13.56
N TRP A 100 -30.83 -4.99 -13.13
CA TRP A 100 -31.67 -5.76 -14.09
C TRP A 100 -32.98 -6.14 -13.43
N SER A 101 -33.95 -6.55 -14.27
CA SER A 101 -35.24 -7.02 -13.83
C SER A 101 -35.51 -8.44 -14.37
N ASN A 102 -36.07 -9.28 -13.53
CA ASN A 102 -36.58 -10.57 -13.98
C ASN A 102 -37.95 -10.35 -14.66
N THR A 103 -38.02 -10.59 -15.97
CA THR A 103 -39.22 -10.36 -16.77
C THR A 103 -40.37 -11.31 -16.44
N THR A 104 -40.08 -12.46 -15.80
CA THR A 104 -41.09 -13.48 -15.47
C THR A 104 -41.85 -13.13 -14.20
N ASN A 105 -41.21 -12.59 -13.18
CA ASN A 105 -41.83 -12.34 -11.86
C ASN A 105 -41.73 -10.88 -11.38
N GLY A 106 -41.12 -9.99 -12.18
CA GLY A 106 -41.01 -8.56 -11.91
C GLY A 106 -39.99 -8.18 -10.83
N LEU A 107 -39.21 -9.12 -10.32
CA LEU A 107 -38.15 -8.83 -9.32
C LEU A 107 -37.11 -7.91 -9.91
N GLN A 108 -36.73 -6.89 -9.14
CA GLN A 108 -35.65 -5.96 -9.47
C GLN A 108 -34.37 -6.34 -8.70
N PHE A 109 -33.28 -6.34 -9.41
CA PHE A 109 -31.96 -6.64 -8.83
C PHE A 109 -31.02 -5.46 -9.03
N SER A 110 -30.25 -5.11 -8.00
CA SER A 110 -29.14 -4.18 -8.08
C SER A 110 -27.90 -4.83 -7.49
N LYS A 111 -26.78 -4.76 -8.21
CA LYS A 111 -25.46 -5.12 -7.72
C LYS A 111 -24.79 -3.85 -7.22
N VAL A 112 -24.48 -3.80 -5.92
CA VAL A 112 -23.88 -2.64 -5.29
C VAL A 112 -22.51 -2.98 -4.69
N SER A 113 -21.59 -2.00 -4.65
CA SER A 113 -20.32 -2.16 -3.98
C SER A 113 -20.48 -2.09 -2.47
N VAL A 114 -19.78 -2.98 -1.76
CA VAL A 114 -19.78 -3.08 -0.28
C VAL A 114 -18.34 -3.23 0.24
N PRO A 115 -18.07 -2.92 1.53
CA PRO A 115 -16.77 -3.20 2.13
C PRO A 115 -16.42 -4.70 2.08
N ILE A 116 -15.13 -5.01 2.04
CA ILE A 116 -14.63 -6.39 2.16
C ILE A 116 -14.80 -6.89 3.61
N GLY A 117 -14.50 -6.02 4.58
CA GLY A 117 -14.56 -6.32 6.01
C GLY A 117 -13.27 -6.01 6.75
N VAL A 118 -12.59 -7.04 7.28
CA VAL A 118 -11.31 -6.93 7.98
C VAL A 118 -10.18 -7.33 7.03
N ILE A 119 -9.25 -6.40 6.78
CA ILE A 119 -8.11 -6.58 5.87
C ILE A 119 -6.82 -6.69 6.67
N GLY A 120 -6.11 -7.82 6.54
CA GLY A 120 -4.75 -7.98 7.06
C GLY A 120 -3.73 -7.45 6.06
N ILE A 121 -2.83 -6.55 6.50
CA ILE A 121 -1.80 -5.99 5.64
C ILE A 121 -0.43 -6.27 6.24
N ILE A 122 0.39 -7.06 5.53
CA ILE A 122 1.73 -7.46 5.94
C ILE A 122 2.72 -6.74 5.03
N TYR A 123 3.60 -5.90 5.60
CA TYR A 123 4.51 -5.07 4.81
C TYR A 123 5.91 -5.00 5.38
N GLU A 124 6.90 -4.75 4.52
CA GLU A 124 8.33 -4.68 4.82
C GLU A 124 8.86 -3.26 4.61
N SER A 125 9.86 -2.88 5.40
CA SER A 125 10.82 -1.76 5.19
C SER A 125 10.25 -0.47 4.56
N ARG A 126 8.97 -0.15 4.78
CA ARG A 126 8.31 1.03 4.20
C ARG A 126 7.33 1.63 5.21
N PRO A 127 7.79 2.51 6.11
CA PRO A 127 6.94 3.05 7.18
C PRO A 127 5.71 3.81 6.67
N ASN A 128 5.79 4.50 5.52
CA ASN A 128 4.66 5.18 4.91
C ASN A 128 3.46 4.25 4.64
N VAL A 129 3.70 2.94 4.42
CA VAL A 129 2.62 1.97 4.18
C VAL A 129 1.66 1.87 5.35
N THR A 130 2.10 2.16 6.59
CA THR A 130 1.22 2.23 7.76
C THR A 130 0.07 3.20 7.53
N ILE A 131 0.36 4.38 7.01
CA ILE A 131 -0.64 5.42 6.74
C ILE A 131 -1.39 5.13 5.44
N ASP A 132 -0.68 4.80 4.36
CA ASP A 132 -1.28 4.55 3.04
C ASP A 132 -2.34 3.45 3.13
N ALA A 133 -1.97 2.31 3.74
CA ALA A 133 -2.85 1.15 3.88
C ALA A 133 -4.05 1.44 4.78
N ALA A 134 -3.83 2.07 5.96
CA ALA A 134 -4.90 2.46 6.85
C ALA A 134 -5.88 3.43 6.17
N SER A 135 -5.37 4.44 5.47
CA SER A 135 -6.19 5.45 4.81
C SER A 135 -7.07 4.85 3.71
N LEU A 136 -6.52 3.97 2.88
CA LEU A 136 -7.28 3.28 1.84
C LEU A 136 -8.35 2.35 2.43
N CYS A 137 -8.02 1.61 3.50
CA CYS A 137 -8.99 0.76 4.20
C CYS A 137 -10.11 1.60 4.81
N LEU A 138 -9.78 2.66 5.55
CA LEU A 138 -10.77 3.57 6.14
C LEU A 138 -11.67 4.19 5.07
N ARG A 139 -11.10 4.68 3.95
CA ARG A 139 -11.87 5.29 2.86
C ARG A 139 -12.84 4.31 2.23
N SER A 140 -12.44 3.05 2.08
CA SER A 140 -13.26 1.98 1.49
C SER A 140 -14.11 1.22 2.52
N GLY A 141 -14.25 1.74 3.74
CA GLY A 141 -15.14 1.18 4.77
C GLY A 141 -14.66 -0.13 5.37
N ASN A 142 -13.35 -0.40 5.32
CA ASN A 142 -12.75 -1.61 5.85
C ASN A 142 -11.96 -1.33 7.13
N VAL A 143 -11.95 -2.30 8.03
CA VAL A 143 -11.04 -2.36 9.17
C VAL A 143 -9.71 -2.93 8.70
N SER A 144 -8.60 -2.41 9.21
CA SER A 144 -7.28 -2.93 8.87
C SER A 144 -6.53 -3.47 10.09
N ILE A 145 -5.80 -4.59 9.89
CA ILE A 145 -4.81 -5.12 10.83
C ILE A 145 -3.45 -5.00 10.15
N LEU A 146 -2.64 -4.08 10.65
CA LEU A 146 -1.35 -3.70 10.09
C LEU A 146 -0.22 -4.47 10.78
N ARG A 147 0.61 -5.16 10.01
CA ARG A 147 1.82 -5.82 10.50
C ARG A 147 3.02 -5.37 9.67
N GLY A 148 3.77 -4.40 10.18
CA GLY A 148 4.98 -3.87 9.56
C GLY A 148 6.25 -4.63 9.90
N GLY A 149 7.32 -4.41 9.14
CA GLY A 149 8.64 -4.96 9.41
C GLY A 149 9.23 -4.47 10.73
N SER A 150 10.06 -5.30 11.36
CA SER A 150 10.73 -4.97 12.63
C SER A 150 11.76 -3.85 12.50
N GLU A 151 12.25 -3.61 11.29
CA GLU A 151 13.25 -2.60 10.98
C GLU A 151 12.71 -1.16 11.03
N CYS A 152 11.40 -0.98 11.02
CA CYS A 152 10.74 0.35 11.08
C CYS A 152 9.68 0.43 12.20
N ILE A 153 9.85 -0.33 13.27
CA ILE A 153 8.83 -0.49 14.31
C ILE A 153 8.55 0.81 15.07
N GLU A 154 9.58 1.62 15.38
CA GLU A 154 9.39 2.88 16.11
C GLU A 154 8.65 3.90 15.24
N THR A 155 9.02 3.99 13.97
CA THR A 155 8.33 4.85 13.00
C THR A 155 6.88 4.41 12.81
N ASN A 156 6.65 3.11 12.60
CA ASN A 156 5.29 2.58 12.42
C ASN A 156 4.40 2.84 13.64
N ARG A 157 4.94 2.67 14.85
CA ARG A 157 4.24 2.97 16.11
C ARG A 157 3.84 4.43 16.16
N LYS A 158 4.76 5.34 15.84
CA LYS A 158 4.49 6.78 15.88
C LYS A 158 3.45 7.22 14.83
N LEU A 159 3.50 6.62 13.63
CA LEU A 159 2.49 6.83 12.60
C LEU A 159 1.12 6.26 13.02
N TYR A 160 1.11 5.08 13.65
CA TYR A 160 -0.12 4.49 14.19
C TYR A 160 -0.73 5.35 15.31
N GLU A 161 0.09 5.95 16.18
CA GLU A 161 -0.40 6.89 17.20
C GLU A 161 -1.15 8.07 16.57
N CYS A 162 -0.70 8.61 15.44
CA CYS A 162 -1.41 9.67 14.73
C CYS A 162 -2.82 9.20 14.28
N ILE A 163 -2.94 7.95 13.82
CA ILE A 163 -4.24 7.37 13.46
C ILE A 163 -5.13 7.25 14.70
N GLN A 164 -4.57 6.75 15.80
CA GLN A 164 -5.33 6.55 17.05
C GLN A 164 -5.82 7.88 17.65
N GLU A 165 -5.00 8.94 17.58
CA GLU A 165 -5.40 10.26 18.01
C GLU A 165 -6.53 10.83 17.14
N ALA A 166 -6.46 10.62 15.82
CA ALA A 166 -7.52 11.04 14.91
C ALA A 166 -8.85 10.33 15.20
N LEU A 167 -8.81 9.04 15.49
CA LEU A 167 -10.00 8.27 15.87
C LEU A 167 -10.56 8.72 17.23
N LYS A 168 -9.68 8.95 18.20
CA LYS A 168 -10.03 9.40 19.54
C LYS A 168 -10.68 10.79 19.52
N ASP A 169 -10.14 11.73 18.76
CA ASP A 169 -10.68 13.08 18.61
C ASP A 169 -12.11 13.07 18.09
N LEU A 170 -12.42 12.11 17.21
CA LEU A 170 -13.76 11.90 16.67
C LEU A 170 -14.62 10.94 17.52
N GLN A 171 -14.13 10.50 18.68
CA GLN A 171 -14.81 9.56 19.60
C GLN A 171 -15.21 8.24 18.91
N LEU A 172 -14.38 7.77 17.97
CA LEU A 172 -14.60 6.54 17.21
C LEU A 172 -13.89 5.34 17.85
N ASN A 173 -14.31 4.13 17.42
CA ASN A 173 -13.72 2.89 17.87
C ASN A 173 -12.23 2.81 17.44
N PRO A 174 -11.27 2.67 18.40
CA PRO A 174 -9.84 2.62 18.09
C PRO A 174 -9.46 1.39 17.24
N TYR A 175 -10.24 0.33 17.27
CA TYR A 175 -9.99 -0.90 16.52
C TYR A 175 -10.42 -0.83 15.04
N LEU A 176 -10.85 0.34 14.55
CA LEU A 176 -11.01 0.56 13.11
C LEU A 176 -9.68 0.40 12.35
N VAL A 177 -8.58 0.68 13.04
CA VAL A 177 -7.23 0.35 12.58
C VAL A 177 -6.49 -0.32 13.74
N CYS A 178 -6.02 -1.53 13.53
CA CYS A 178 -5.22 -2.28 14.49
C CYS A 178 -3.76 -2.33 14.01
N PHE A 179 -2.81 -2.28 14.93
CA PHE A 179 -1.40 -2.44 14.64
C PHE A 179 -0.81 -3.55 15.53
N VAL A 180 -0.13 -4.51 14.88
CA VAL A 180 0.57 -5.59 15.58
C VAL A 180 1.97 -5.10 15.93
N GLU A 181 2.16 -4.65 17.17
CA GLU A 181 3.44 -4.13 17.65
C GLU A 181 4.50 -5.20 17.85
N GLN A 182 4.08 -6.42 18.05
CA GLN A 182 4.96 -7.55 18.27
C GLN A 182 5.72 -7.89 16.99
N THR A 183 7.05 -7.98 17.08
CA THR A 183 7.92 -8.21 15.94
C THR A 183 8.14 -9.69 15.61
N ASP A 184 7.69 -10.61 16.46
CA ASP A 184 7.82 -12.04 16.25
C ASP A 184 7.05 -12.47 14.99
N ARG A 185 7.68 -13.34 14.21
CA ARG A 185 7.09 -13.91 12.98
C ARG A 185 5.91 -14.83 13.28
N ALA A 186 5.79 -15.34 14.50
CA ALA A 186 4.65 -16.14 14.94
C ALA A 186 3.33 -15.40 14.69
N TYR A 187 3.28 -14.08 14.92
CA TYR A 187 2.07 -13.27 14.66
C TYR A 187 1.70 -13.16 13.19
N VAL A 188 2.69 -13.25 12.28
CA VAL A 188 2.40 -13.38 10.84
C VAL A 188 1.68 -14.69 10.58
N GLN A 189 2.18 -15.81 11.13
CA GLN A 189 1.54 -17.11 10.98
C GLN A 189 0.12 -17.13 11.58
N GLU A 190 -0.08 -16.54 12.75
CA GLU A 190 -1.40 -16.41 13.37
C GLU A 190 -2.37 -15.61 12.48
N LEU A 191 -1.90 -14.52 11.84
CA LEU A 191 -2.69 -13.73 10.90
C LEU A 191 -3.06 -14.53 9.66
N LEU A 192 -2.12 -15.31 9.10
CA LEU A 192 -2.36 -16.16 7.94
C LEU A 192 -3.38 -17.29 8.22
N GLN A 193 -3.55 -17.68 9.46
CA GLN A 193 -4.48 -18.73 9.91
C GLN A 193 -5.81 -18.17 10.44
N ALA A 194 -6.04 -16.85 10.38
CA ALA A 194 -7.19 -16.17 10.98
C ALA A 194 -8.46 -16.23 10.10
N GLU A 195 -8.72 -17.39 9.47
CA GLU A 195 -9.92 -17.63 8.66
C GLU A 195 -11.21 -17.31 9.43
N GLY A 196 -12.17 -16.65 8.80
CA GLY A 196 -13.43 -16.20 9.39
C GLY A 196 -13.32 -14.95 10.28
N LYS A 197 -12.11 -14.52 10.67
CA LYS A 197 -11.86 -13.30 11.44
C LYS A 197 -11.22 -12.20 10.57
N VAL A 198 -10.43 -12.59 9.60
CA VAL A 198 -9.82 -11.73 8.56
C VAL A 198 -10.39 -12.16 7.22
N ASP A 199 -10.87 -11.21 6.43
CA ASP A 199 -11.56 -11.48 5.18
C ASP A 199 -10.60 -11.55 3.99
N VAL A 200 -9.48 -10.78 4.03
CA VAL A 200 -8.43 -10.83 3.00
C VAL A 200 -7.08 -10.39 3.58
N ILE A 201 -5.99 -10.93 3.04
CA ILE A 201 -4.62 -10.48 3.33
C ILE A 201 -3.98 -9.87 2.08
N ILE A 202 -3.34 -8.72 2.26
CA ILE A 202 -2.60 -8.00 1.22
C ILE A 202 -1.12 -7.93 1.62
N PRO A 203 -0.24 -8.72 1.00
CA PRO A 203 1.19 -8.61 1.21
C PRO A 203 1.80 -7.44 0.44
N ARG A 204 2.73 -6.71 1.07
CA ARG A 204 3.50 -5.61 0.48
C ARG A 204 4.99 -5.78 0.81
N GLY A 205 5.68 -6.60 0.04
CA GLY A 205 7.09 -6.91 0.29
C GLY A 205 7.74 -7.64 -0.87
N GLY A 206 8.91 -8.21 -0.62
CA GLY A 206 9.66 -8.97 -1.61
C GLY A 206 9.03 -10.34 -1.92
N LYS A 207 9.58 -10.99 -2.97
CA LYS A 207 9.10 -12.28 -3.49
C LYS A 207 9.03 -13.37 -2.41
N SER A 208 10.02 -13.41 -1.51
CA SER A 208 10.06 -14.40 -0.42
C SER A 208 8.89 -14.25 0.55
N LEU A 209 8.52 -13.02 0.93
CA LEU A 209 7.34 -12.76 1.77
C LEU A 209 6.06 -13.18 1.06
N ILE A 210 5.90 -12.79 -0.20
CA ILE A 210 4.71 -13.12 -1.00
C ILE A 210 4.56 -14.64 -1.14
N GLN A 211 5.67 -15.35 -1.41
CA GLN A 211 5.68 -16.81 -1.50
C GLN A 211 5.29 -17.46 -0.17
N THR A 212 5.90 -17.02 0.94
CA THR A 212 5.58 -17.54 2.27
C THR A 212 4.09 -17.36 2.60
N ILE A 213 3.52 -16.20 2.29
CA ILE A 213 2.10 -15.93 2.51
C ILE A 213 1.23 -16.82 1.63
N THR A 214 1.61 -16.98 0.36
CA THR A 214 0.87 -17.81 -0.59
C THR A 214 0.80 -19.27 -0.15
N ASP A 215 1.92 -19.80 0.36
CA ASP A 215 2.03 -21.21 0.72
C ASP A 215 1.35 -21.54 2.07
N ASN A 216 1.20 -20.53 2.94
CA ASN A 216 0.77 -20.78 4.33
C ASN A 216 -0.58 -20.12 4.68
N SER A 217 -1.15 -19.28 3.82
CA SER A 217 -2.39 -18.59 4.17
C SER A 217 -3.63 -19.45 3.96
N ARG A 218 -4.49 -19.50 4.98
CA ARG A 218 -5.88 -19.96 4.89
C ARG A 218 -6.86 -18.84 4.59
N VAL A 219 -6.44 -17.59 4.82
CA VAL A 219 -7.21 -16.41 4.47
C VAL A 219 -6.97 -16.09 2.98
N PRO A 220 -7.98 -15.72 2.21
CA PRO A 220 -7.80 -15.24 0.83
C PRO A 220 -6.74 -14.16 0.73
N THR A 221 -5.91 -14.19 -0.33
CA THR A 221 -4.83 -13.22 -0.51
C THR A 221 -4.97 -12.46 -1.82
N ILE A 222 -4.80 -11.13 -1.78
CA ILE A 222 -4.60 -10.30 -2.98
C ILE A 222 -3.12 -9.98 -3.07
N LYS A 223 -2.43 -10.69 -3.96
CA LYS A 223 -0.98 -10.59 -4.12
C LYS A 223 -0.61 -9.97 -5.45
N HIS A 224 0.50 -9.28 -5.45
CA HIS A 224 1.18 -8.79 -6.65
C HIS A 224 2.51 -9.54 -6.75
N LEU A 225 2.72 -10.19 -7.88
CA LEU A 225 4.03 -10.75 -8.25
C LEU A 225 4.85 -9.73 -9.02
N GLU A 226 5.88 -10.18 -9.73
CA GLU A 226 6.68 -9.33 -10.58
C GLU A 226 5.88 -8.92 -11.83
N GLY A 227 6.05 -7.67 -12.26
CA GLY A 227 5.52 -7.18 -13.53
C GLY A 227 6.62 -7.19 -14.58
N ILE A 228 6.37 -7.78 -15.75
CA ILE A 228 7.22 -7.60 -16.93
C ILE A 228 6.64 -6.43 -17.70
N CYS A 229 7.05 -5.20 -17.32
CA CYS A 229 6.51 -3.99 -17.90
C CYS A 229 7.10 -3.74 -19.29
N HIS A 230 6.22 -3.51 -20.25
CA HIS A 230 6.58 -3.26 -21.63
C HIS A 230 6.42 -1.78 -21.95
N THR A 231 7.39 -1.20 -22.65
CA THR A 231 7.25 0.07 -23.35
C THR A 231 7.25 -0.21 -24.85
N ILE A 232 6.31 0.38 -25.56
CA ILE A 232 6.17 0.22 -27.01
C ILE A 232 6.57 1.52 -27.68
N TRP A 233 7.54 1.45 -28.59
CA TRP A 233 7.87 2.53 -29.50
C TRP A 233 7.25 2.22 -30.85
N ASP A 234 6.07 2.81 -31.08
CA ASP A 234 5.23 2.54 -32.23
C ASP A 234 5.67 3.35 -33.46
N GLU A 235 5.09 2.99 -34.61
CA GLU A 235 5.36 3.62 -35.90
C GLU A 235 5.13 5.14 -35.84
N GLY A 236 6.04 5.89 -36.52
CA GLY A 236 5.94 7.35 -36.67
C GLY A 236 6.20 8.16 -35.39
N TYR A 237 6.54 7.52 -34.27
CA TYR A 237 6.83 8.27 -33.05
C TYR A 237 8.30 8.79 -33.07
N PRO A 238 8.53 10.12 -32.87
CA PRO A 238 9.86 10.69 -32.95
C PRO A 238 10.86 10.11 -31.96
N LYS A 239 12.08 9.82 -32.41
CA LYS A 239 13.12 9.16 -31.58
C LYS A 239 13.51 9.95 -30.34
N GLU A 240 13.50 11.29 -30.38
CA GLU A 240 13.84 12.13 -29.24
C GLU A 240 12.81 12.02 -28.11
N GLN A 241 11.52 11.96 -28.48
CA GLN A 241 10.45 11.74 -27.53
C GLN A 241 10.48 10.31 -26.99
N ALA A 242 10.68 9.32 -27.86
CA ALA A 242 10.80 7.93 -27.48
C ALA A 242 11.96 7.73 -26.49
N GLN A 243 13.14 8.30 -26.76
CA GLN A 243 14.28 8.27 -25.86
C GLN A 243 13.92 8.83 -24.48
N SER A 244 13.31 10.02 -24.41
CA SER A 244 12.93 10.66 -23.14
C SER A 244 11.94 9.82 -22.34
N ILE A 245 10.94 9.23 -23.01
CA ILE A 245 9.94 8.37 -22.36
C ILE A 245 10.58 7.08 -21.86
N ILE A 246 11.36 6.41 -22.69
CA ILE A 246 12.00 5.13 -22.37
C ILE A 246 13.03 5.31 -21.25
N HIS A 247 13.84 6.39 -21.32
CA HIS A 247 14.76 6.78 -20.25
C HIS A 247 14.02 6.92 -18.91
N ASN A 248 12.95 7.72 -18.87
CA ASN A 248 12.18 7.93 -17.66
C ASN A 248 11.49 6.64 -17.18
N ALA A 249 10.94 5.84 -18.10
CA ALA A 249 10.23 4.60 -17.76
C ALA A 249 11.16 3.53 -17.17
N LYS A 250 12.43 3.47 -17.59
CA LYS A 250 13.43 2.53 -17.06
C LYS A 250 14.22 3.09 -15.90
N LEU A 251 14.72 4.32 -16.00
CA LEU A 251 15.82 4.83 -15.15
C LEU A 251 15.35 5.68 -13.98
N ARG A 252 14.13 6.21 -13.99
CA ARG A 252 13.63 7.01 -12.85
C ARG A 252 13.68 6.26 -11.53
N ARG A 253 13.33 4.97 -11.55
CA ARG A 253 13.36 4.06 -10.40
C ARG A 253 13.48 2.61 -10.90
N PRO A 254 14.65 2.14 -11.27
CA PRO A 254 14.81 0.81 -11.87
C PRO A 254 14.47 -0.35 -10.90
N GLU A 255 14.47 -0.06 -9.59
CA GLU A 255 14.19 -1.05 -8.55
C GLU A 255 12.69 -1.31 -8.29
N ILE A 256 11.78 -0.59 -8.95
CA ILE A 256 10.33 -0.81 -8.77
C ILE A 256 9.77 -1.75 -9.84
N CYS A 257 8.73 -2.50 -9.44
CA CYS A 257 8.05 -3.45 -10.33
C CYS A 257 7.34 -2.81 -11.54
N GLY A 258 7.23 -1.50 -11.59
CA GLY A 258 6.67 -0.74 -12.73
C GLY A 258 7.73 -0.18 -13.69
N ALA A 259 9.02 -0.41 -13.45
CA ALA A 259 10.06 -0.03 -14.37
C ALA A 259 10.00 -0.88 -15.65
N THR A 260 10.30 -0.29 -16.79
CA THR A 260 10.34 -1.02 -18.07
C THR A 260 11.37 -2.16 -18.02
N GLU A 261 10.92 -3.36 -18.35
CA GLU A 261 11.76 -4.56 -18.51
C GLU A 261 11.92 -4.95 -19.96
N THR A 262 10.92 -4.68 -20.79
CA THR A 262 10.91 -5.03 -22.21
C THR A 262 10.59 -3.80 -23.03
N LEU A 263 11.44 -3.53 -24.04
CA LEU A 263 11.20 -2.50 -25.05
C LEU A 263 10.81 -3.15 -26.37
N LEU A 264 9.59 -2.85 -26.83
CA LEU A 264 9.10 -3.29 -28.13
C LEU A 264 9.24 -2.13 -29.12
N ILE A 265 9.90 -2.38 -30.25
CA ILE A 265 10.20 -1.37 -31.26
C ILE A 265 9.54 -1.78 -32.58
N HIS A 266 8.73 -0.90 -33.16
CA HIS A 266 8.12 -1.16 -34.47
C HIS A 266 9.22 -1.27 -35.54
N SER A 267 9.05 -2.20 -36.49
CA SER A 267 10.04 -2.53 -37.52
C SER A 267 10.30 -1.43 -38.54
N SER A 268 9.51 -0.37 -38.55
CA SER A 268 9.71 0.81 -39.42
C SER A 268 10.84 1.71 -38.96
N HIS A 269 11.29 1.59 -37.70
CA HIS A 269 12.41 2.42 -37.19
C HIS A 269 13.73 1.93 -37.72
N SER A 270 14.60 2.89 -38.11
CA SER A 270 15.92 2.58 -38.61
C SER A 270 16.86 2.06 -37.53
N ALA A 271 17.86 1.28 -37.92
CA ALA A 271 18.88 0.83 -36.98
C ALA A 271 19.64 1.98 -36.32
N GLU A 272 19.77 3.10 -36.97
CA GLU A 272 20.41 4.32 -36.46
C GLU A 272 19.54 4.97 -35.36
N ASP A 273 18.22 5.07 -35.57
CA ASP A 273 17.29 5.61 -34.56
C ASP A 273 17.19 4.69 -33.35
N ILE A 274 17.17 3.38 -33.56
CA ILE A 274 17.23 2.39 -32.51
C ILE A 274 18.50 2.53 -31.67
N ALA A 275 19.65 2.62 -32.32
CA ALA A 275 20.94 2.83 -31.66
C ALA A 275 20.93 4.10 -30.80
N TYR A 276 20.41 5.22 -31.33
CA TYR A 276 20.29 6.48 -30.62
C TYR A 276 19.54 6.34 -29.27
N VAL A 277 18.46 5.59 -29.23
CA VAL A 277 17.67 5.35 -27.99
C VAL A 277 18.39 4.38 -27.06
N LEU A 278 18.97 3.29 -27.60
CA LEU A 278 19.59 2.25 -26.78
C LEU A 278 20.95 2.69 -26.21
N ASP A 279 21.71 3.52 -26.90
CA ASP A 279 22.99 4.01 -26.41
C ASP A 279 22.82 4.94 -25.20
N ASP A 280 21.74 5.69 -25.13
CA ASP A 280 21.38 6.43 -23.92
C ASP A 280 21.24 5.50 -22.70
N LEU A 281 20.46 4.44 -22.80
CA LEU A 281 20.28 3.46 -21.74
C LEU A 281 21.59 2.77 -21.33
N LYS A 282 22.41 2.37 -22.32
CA LYS A 282 23.73 1.76 -22.08
C LYS A 282 24.68 2.72 -21.37
N SER A 283 24.68 4.02 -21.75
CA SER A 283 25.49 5.03 -21.09
C SER A 283 25.21 5.19 -19.61
N GLN A 284 23.98 4.87 -19.19
CA GLN A 284 23.52 4.89 -17.80
C GLN A 284 23.69 3.53 -17.08
N GLY A 285 24.34 2.56 -17.72
CA GLY A 285 24.65 1.26 -17.13
C GLY A 285 23.56 0.21 -17.27
N CYS A 286 22.58 0.40 -18.16
CA CYS A 286 21.63 -0.66 -18.49
C CYS A 286 22.30 -1.73 -19.36
N GLU A 287 22.16 -2.97 -18.98
CA GLU A 287 22.43 -4.12 -19.82
C GLU A 287 21.21 -4.36 -20.72
N ILE A 288 21.46 -4.55 -22.01
CA ILE A 288 20.43 -4.84 -23.03
C ILE A 288 20.68 -6.25 -23.54
N ILE A 289 19.72 -7.12 -23.39
CA ILE A 289 19.77 -8.55 -23.74
C ILE A 289 18.92 -8.80 -24.99
#